data_262dcec3e00569ce8004a952e5800fca
#
_entry.id   262dcec3e00569ce8004a952e5800fca
#
_cell.length_a   1.000
_cell.length_b   1.000
_cell.length_c   1.000
_cell.angle_alpha   90.00
_cell.angle_beta   90.00
_cell.angle_gamma   90.00
#
_symmetry.space_group_name_H-M   'P 1'
#
loop_
_entity.id
_entity.type
_entity.pdbx_description
1 polymer ?
#
loop_
_entity_poly.entity_id
_entity_poly.type
_entity_poly.pdbx_seq_one_letter_code
_entity_poly.pdbx_strand_id
1 'polypeptide(L)'
;MKTYSFPYDYKSVDVSIDERFVQGVLVSNAAAYKAEKSPAELVEEALDHPINSLPLEELVKGKRNMVIITSDHTRPMPSKVTLPILLRRIRAVNPTIDITILIATGFHRAMTHDEMVHRFGEDIVNNEKLINHDSEDAANMVEIGTLPSGGKCVLNRLAVETELLISEGLINPHFFAGFSGGRKSVLPGVASKVTVLANHCAEFVESEHSRTGKIDENPIHKDMLYAARKANLQFILNVIIDSKKEIIKAVAGDCVDAHKEGYEFIRSLSSVKAIPADIVITSNGGYPSDQNLYQSVKGMTAGEASCKDGGVIIIAASCKEGHGGQALYEAFKNMESPQKILDDIHGVPRNETKPYQWKIQILARILNHYKVIVVTQDCDHQVIRDMHMTPASTLDEALSIARGMMGEDASITIIPNGSTVIVE
;
A
#
# COMPACT_ATOMS: atom_id res chain seq x y z
N MET A 1 30.80 -0.45 -17.61
CA MET A 1 30.01 -1.30 -16.72
C MET A 1 29.81 -0.59 -15.40
N LYS A 2 28.56 -0.53 -14.93
CA LYS A 2 28.17 0.02 -13.63
C LYS A 2 27.25 -0.98 -12.94
N THR A 3 27.46 -1.19 -11.65
CA THR A 3 26.67 -2.11 -10.85
C THR A 3 25.48 -1.38 -10.24
N TYR A 4 24.31 -1.98 -10.37
CA TYR A 4 23.05 -1.52 -9.80
C TYR A 4 22.52 -2.56 -8.83
N SER A 5 22.06 -2.10 -7.66
CA SER A 5 21.62 -2.94 -6.54
C SER A 5 20.12 -2.81 -6.33
N PHE A 6 19.44 -3.93 -6.12
CA PHE A 6 18.00 -4.02 -5.95
C PHE A 6 17.67 -4.72 -4.62
N PRO A 7 16.82 -4.13 -3.76
CA PRO A 7 16.34 -4.79 -2.55
C PRO A 7 15.65 -6.12 -2.87
N TYR A 8 16.00 -7.15 -2.10
CA TYR A 8 15.50 -8.52 -2.27
C TYR A 8 15.49 -9.23 -0.91
N ASP A 9 14.32 -9.64 -0.40
CA ASP A 9 14.17 -10.16 0.97
C ASP A 9 14.84 -9.23 2.00
N TYR A 10 15.75 -9.73 2.81
CA TYR A 10 16.56 -8.93 3.76
C TYR A 10 17.94 -8.52 3.21
N LYS A 11 18.19 -8.75 1.93
CA LYS A 11 19.46 -8.47 1.24
C LYS A 11 19.24 -7.64 -0.03
N SER A 12 20.25 -7.52 -0.84
CA SER A 12 20.16 -6.98 -2.20
C SER A 12 20.69 -7.98 -3.20
N VAL A 13 20.25 -7.85 -4.46
CA VAL A 13 20.80 -8.53 -5.63
C VAL A 13 21.29 -7.50 -6.62
N ASP A 14 22.42 -7.79 -7.27
CA ASP A 14 23.14 -6.84 -8.10
C ASP A 14 23.16 -7.30 -9.55
N VAL A 15 23.29 -6.33 -10.48
CA VAL A 15 23.57 -6.56 -11.89
C VAL A 15 24.52 -5.50 -12.42
N SER A 16 25.48 -5.89 -13.27
CA SER A 16 26.41 -4.97 -13.92
C SER A 16 26.02 -4.73 -15.37
N ILE A 17 25.70 -3.49 -15.69
CA ILE A 17 25.20 -3.08 -17.01
C ILE A 17 26.15 -2.07 -17.65
N ASP A 18 26.34 -2.17 -18.96
CA ASP A 18 27.04 -1.13 -19.73
C ASP A 18 26.17 0.13 -19.75
N GLU A 19 26.71 1.23 -19.21
CA GLU A 19 25.99 2.50 -19.06
C GLU A 19 25.48 3.07 -20.40
N ARG A 20 26.06 2.66 -21.54
CA ARG A 20 25.59 3.08 -22.88
C ARG A 20 24.13 2.69 -23.13
N PHE A 21 23.65 1.60 -22.54
CA PHE A 21 22.28 1.12 -22.70
C PHE A 21 21.32 1.70 -21.64
N VAL A 22 21.84 2.28 -20.55
CA VAL A 22 21.02 2.80 -19.45
C VAL A 22 20.56 4.23 -19.75
N GLN A 23 19.27 4.39 -19.96
CA GLN A 23 18.63 5.69 -20.23
C GLN A 23 18.51 6.53 -18.95
N GLY A 24 18.34 5.89 -17.81
CA GLY A 24 18.27 6.54 -16.51
C GLY A 24 17.97 5.62 -15.35
N VAL A 25 18.10 6.19 -14.15
CA VAL A 25 17.82 5.51 -12.88
C VAL A 25 16.78 6.33 -12.13
N LEU A 26 15.62 5.74 -11.90
CA LEU A 26 14.49 6.38 -11.20
C LEU A 26 14.52 5.99 -9.73
N VAL A 27 14.83 6.94 -8.87
CA VAL A 27 15.01 6.74 -7.42
C VAL A 27 14.23 7.78 -6.66
N SER A 28 13.51 7.37 -5.63
CA SER A 28 12.91 8.29 -4.67
C SER A 28 13.98 8.96 -3.80
N ASN A 29 13.87 10.26 -3.63
CA ASN A 29 14.73 11.04 -2.73
C ASN A 29 14.38 10.82 -1.25
N ALA A 30 13.31 10.10 -0.93
CA ALA A 30 12.91 9.81 0.45
C ALA A 30 13.99 9.06 1.24
N ALA A 31 14.77 8.19 0.58
CA ALA A 31 15.87 7.48 1.23
C ALA A 31 17.07 8.38 1.59
N ALA A 32 17.24 9.49 0.86
CA ALA A 32 18.30 10.47 1.11
C ALA A 32 17.86 11.60 2.05
N TYR A 33 16.57 11.75 2.27
CA TYR A 33 16.02 12.77 3.16
C TYR A 33 16.41 12.48 4.62
N LYS A 34 16.91 13.49 5.30
CA LYS A 34 17.25 13.41 6.73
C LYS A 34 16.36 14.36 7.49
N ALA A 35 15.57 13.82 8.39
CA ALA A 35 14.82 14.64 9.34
C ALA A 35 15.80 15.32 10.32
N GLU A 36 15.52 16.58 10.66
CA GLU A 36 16.32 17.35 11.65
C GLU A 36 15.98 16.95 13.08
N LYS A 37 14.81 16.36 13.31
CA LYS A 37 14.26 15.99 14.61
C LYS A 37 14.13 14.47 14.73
N SER A 38 14.14 13.99 15.97
CA SER A 38 13.88 12.58 16.26
C SER A 38 12.43 12.18 15.90
N PRO A 39 12.16 10.88 15.69
CA PRO A 39 10.80 10.39 15.45
C PRO A 39 9.76 10.87 16.47
N ALA A 40 10.09 10.88 17.76
CA ALA A 40 9.19 11.32 18.79
C ALA A 40 8.92 12.84 18.73
N GLU A 41 9.95 13.65 18.49
CA GLU A 41 9.79 15.10 18.34
C GLU A 41 8.94 15.48 17.14
N LEU A 42 9.07 14.76 16.01
CA LEU A 42 8.22 14.97 14.83
C LEU A 42 6.74 14.67 15.12
N VAL A 43 6.46 13.62 15.88
CA VAL A 43 5.10 13.25 16.28
C VAL A 43 4.52 14.27 17.25
N GLU A 44 5.28 14.69 18.27
CA GLU A 44 4.85 15.71 19.22
C GLU A 44 4.54 17.03 18.51
N GLU A 45 5.42 17.50 17.64
CA GLU A 45 5.22 18.73 16.87
C GLU A 45 3.97 18.68 15.99
N ALA A 46 3.73 17.54 15.32
CA ALA A 46 2.52 17.36 14.52
C ALA A 46 1.25 17.45 15.39
N LEU A 47 1.27 16.89 16.60
CA LEU A 47 0.16 16.95 17.54
C LEU A 47 0.00 18.33 18.19
N ASP A 48 1.08 19.10 18.35
CA ASP A 48 1.04 20.48 18.85
C ASP A 48 0.50 21.47 17.81
N HIS A 49 0.64 21.14 16.53
CA HIS A 49 0.22 21.99 15.41
C HIS A 49 -0.72 21.22 14.46
N PRO A 50 -1.90 20.80 14.91
CA PRO A 50 -2.83 20.03 14.09
C PRO A 50 -3.38 20.87 12.92
N ILE A 51 -3.41 20.27 11.73
CA ILE A 51 -3.82 20.92 10.50
C ILE A 51 -5.35 20.92 10.41
N ASN A 52 -5.94 22.10 10.30
CA ASN A 52 -7.39 22.32 10.17
C ASN A 52 -8.23 21.48 11.14
N SER A 53 -7.80 21.39 12.39
CA SER A 53 -8.47 20.64 13.47
C SER A 53 -8.23 21.32 14.80
N LEU A 54 -9.11 21.04 15.77
CA LEU A 54 -8.81 21.31 17.17
C LEU A 54 -7.65 20.41 17.64
N PRO A 55 -6.88 20.85 18.64
CA PRO A 55 -5.91 19.99 19.32
C PRO A 55 -6.56 18.70 19.82
N LEU A 56 -5.83 17.58 19.81
CA LEU A 56 -6.32 16.28 20.27
C LEU A 56 -6.87 16.37 21.69
N GLU A 57 -6.22 17.13 22.55
CA GLU A 57 -6.58 17.40 23.94
C GLU A 57 -7.98 18.03 24.06
N GLU A 58 -8.35 18.91 23.14
CA GLU A 58 -9.67 19.53 23.11
C GLU A 58 -10.74 18.55 22.61
N LEU A 59 -10.40 17.70 21.65
CA LEU A 59 -11.31 16.70 21.09
C LEU A 59 -11.69 15.62 22.11
N VAL A 60 -10.79 15.25 23.03
CA VAL A 60 -11.03 14.20 24.03
C VAL A 60 -11.74 14.69 25.29
N LYS A 61 -11.83 16.02 25.51
CA LYS A 61 -12.52 16.57 26.68
C LYS A 61 -13.99 16.14 26.74
N GLY A 62 -14.40 15.59 27.87
CA GLY A 62 -15.77 15.18 28.13
C GLY A 62 -16.26 13.96 27.33
N LYS A 63 -15.40 13.32 26.52
CA LYS A 63 -15.73 12.07 25.84
C LYS A 63 -15.69 10.88 26.81
N ARG A 64 -16.63 9.99 26.70
CA ARG A 64 -16.70 8.75 27.51
C ARG A 64 -15.91 7.62 26.88
N ASN A 65 -15.91 7.55 25.56
CA ASN A 65 -15.19 6.53 24.80
C ASN A 65 -14.59 7.09 23.53
N MET A 66 -13.58 6.38 23.00
CA MET A 66 -12.98 6.65 21.71
C MET A 66 -12.45 5.39 21.06
N VAL A 67 -12.30 5.45 19.75
CA VAL A 67 -11.64 4.42 18.96
C VAL A 67 -10.43 5.01 18.26
N ILE A 68 -9.29 4.33 18.39
CA ILE A 68 -8.07 4.60 17.62
C ILE A 68 -7.93 3.50 16.58
N ILE A 69 -8.10 3.82 15.29
CA ILE A 69 -7.82 2.87 14.23
C ILE A 69 -6.31 2.83 14.00
N THR A 70 -5.72 1.62 13.97
CA THR A 70 -4.30 1.40 13.68
C THR A 70 -4.10 0.38 12.59
N SER A 71 -2.91 0.34 11.98
CA SER A 71 -2.55 -0.60 10.92
C SER A 71 -2.21 -1.99 11.45
N ASP A 72 -2.47 -3.03 10.66
CA ASP A 72 -2.12 -4.41 10.95
C ASP A 72 -0.61 -4.74 10.69
N HIS A 73 -0.24 -6.02 10.84
CA HIS A 73 1.13 -6.53 10.66
C HIS A 73 1.70 -6.32 9.25
N THR A 74 0.87 -6.13 8.24
CA THR A 74 1.31 -5.99 6.84
C THR A 74 1.86 -4.60 6.49
N ARG A 75 1.77 -3.63 7.42
CA ARG A 75 2.28 -2.27 7.23
C ARG A 75 3.42 -1.99 8.20
N PRO A 76 4.55 -1.39 7.77
CA PRO A 76 5.66 -1.04 8.65
C PRO A 76 5.38 0.23 9.48
N MET A 77 4.20 0.30 10.10
CA MET A 77 3.80 1.44 10.95
C MET A 77 4.61 1.44 12.24
N PRO A 78 5.29 2.54 12.61
CA PRO A 78 6.08 2.63 13.84
C PRO A 78 5.22 2.93 15.07
N SER A 79 4.20 2.10 15.32
CA SER A 79 3.21 2.30 16.39
C SER A 79 3.81 2.28 17.80
N LYS A 80 5.01 1.70 17.98
CA LYS A 80 5.78 1.80 19.24
C LYS A 80 6.21 3.24 19.58
N VAL A 81 6.23 4.14 18.59
CA VAL A 81 6.51 5.57 18.78
C VAL A 81 5.20 6.36 18.91
N THR A 82 4.27 6.15 18.00
CA THR A 82 3.06 6.97 17.86
C THR A 82 2.02 6.69 18.94
N LEU A 83 1.71 5.42 19.22
CA LEU A 83 0.65 5.07 20.19
C LEU A 83 0.98 5.51 21.63
N PRO A 84 2.18 5.29 22.19
CA PRO A 84 2.50 5.78 23.54
C PRO A 84 2.34 7.30 23.68
N ILE A 85 2.71 8.07 22.65
CA ILE A 85 2.56 9.53 22.64
C ILE A 85 1.08 9.91 22.62
N LEU A 86 0.28 9.31 21.71
CA LEU A 86 -1.17 9.53 21.66
C LEU A 86 -1.85 9.22 22.99
N LEU A 87 -1.62 8.02 23.52
CA LEU A 87 -2.24 7.55 24.77
C LEU A 87 -1.85 8.45 25.96
N ARG A 88 -0.59 8.84 26.09
CA ARG A 88 -0.12 9.75 27.13
C ARG A 88 -0.84 11.10 27.06
N ARG A 89 -0.95 11.71 25.86
CA ARG A 89 -1.62 13.01 25.66
C ARG A 89 -3.12 12.92 25.95
N ILE A 90 -3.78 11.86 25.46
CA ILE A 90 -5.20 11.63 25.72
C ILE A 90 -5.47 11.48 27.20
N ARG A 91 -4.74 10.61 27.90
CA ARG A 91 -4.96 10.34 29.32
C ARG A 91 -4.56 11.48 30.24
N ALA A 92 -3.64 12.35 29.82
CA ALA A 92 -3.30 13.57 30.56
C ALA A 92 -4.49 14.53 30.72
N VAL A 93 -5.43 14.53 29.76
CA VAL A 93 -6.63 15.39 29.77
C VAL A 93 -7.87 14.63 30.20
N ASN A 94 -7.99 13.37 29.83
CA ASN A 94 -9.14 12.53 30.15
C ASN A 94 -8.67 11.14 30.64
N PRO A 95 -8.32 11.01 31.93
CA PRO A 95 -7.74 9.78 32.47
C PRO A 95 -8.67 8.57 32.44
N THR A 96 -9.98 8.79 32.38
CA THR A 96 -11.01 7.75 32.48
C THR A 96 -11.67 7.38 31.18
N ILE A 97 -11.23 7.96 30.07
CA ILE A 97 -11.82 7.65 28.75
C ILE A 97 -11.60 6.18 28.39
N ASP A 98 -12.68 5.50 27.96
CA ASP A 98 -12.57 4.13 27.45
C ASP A 98 -12.00 4.15 26.03
N ILE A 99 -10.78 3.60 25.88
CA ILE A 99 -10.05 3.57 24.61
C ILE A 99 -10.10 2.16 24.03
N THR A 100 -10.58 2.04 22.79
CA THR A 100 -10.43 0.81 22.01
C THR A 100 -9.50 1.07 20.84
N ILE A 101 -8.42 0.28 20.74
CA ILE A 101 -7.51 0.25 19.58
C ILE A 101 -8.05 -0.77 18.59
N LEU A 102 -8.59 -0.30 17.46
CA LEU A 102 -9.17 -1.12 16.41
C LEU A 102 -8.15 -1.35 15.30
N ILE A 103 -7.71 -2.60 15.13
CA ILE A 103 -6.72 -2.99 14.14
C ILE A 103 -7.38 -3.15 12.78
N ALA A 104 -6.98 -2.33 11.83
CA ALA A 104 -7.51 -2.24 10.47
C ALA A 104 -6.95 -3.35 9.58
N THR A 105 -7.48 -4.55 9.67
CA THR A 105 -7.10 -5.73 8.89
C THR A 105 -7.60 -5.69 7.45
N GLY A 106 -8.71 -4.99 7.17
CA GLY A 106 -9.38 -5.10 5.88
C GLY A 106 -9.72 -6.56 5.54
N PHE A 107 -9.09 -7.11 4.48
CA PHE A 107 -9.20 -8.55 4.11
C PHE A 107 -8.08 -9.43 4.66
N HIS A 108 -7.16 -8.86 5.42
CA HIS A 108 -6.08 -9.66 5.98
C HIS A 108 -6.60 -10.47 7.18
N ARG A 109 -5.89 -11.54 7.51
CA ARG A 109 -6.16 -12.28 8.74
C ARG A 109 -5.94 -11.40 9.97
N ALA A 110 -6.57 -11.79 11.05
CA ALA A 110 -6.30 -11.19 12.36
C ALA A 110 -4.82 -11.27 12.74
N MET A 111 -4.33 -10.26 13.44
CA MET A 111 -3.01 -10.30 14.09
C MET A 111 -3.03 -11.28 15.25
N THR A 112 -1.98 -12.06 15.39
CA THR A 112 -1.74 -12.88 16.57
C THR A 112 -1.29 -12.04 17.76
N HIS A 113 -1.34 -12.59 18.95
CA HIS A 113 -0.86 -11.90 20.16
C HIS A 113 0.62 -11.50 20.03
N ASP A 114 1.48 -12.39 19.53
CA ASP A 114 2.91 -12.12 19.36
C ASP A 114 3.17 -11.00 18.32
N GLU A 115 2.39 -10.96 17.26
CA GLU A 115 2.45 -9.88 16.27
C GLU A 115 2.01 -8.54 16.88
N MET A 116 0.99 -8.53 17.75
CA MET A 116 0.57 -7.33 18.48
C MET A 116 1.68 -6.84 19.42
N VAL A 117 2.29 -7.75 20.21
CA VAL A 117 3.43 -7.43 21.10
C VAL A 117 4.60 -6.90 20.28
N HIS A 118 4.91 -7.55 19.17
CA HIS A 118 5.98 -7.06 18.28
C HIS A 118 5.69 -5.67 17.72
N ARG A 119 4.43 -5.37 17.36
CA ARG A 119 4.01 -4.12 16.73
C ARG A 119 3.81 -2.98 17.72
N PHE A 120 3.10 -3.24 18.82
CA PHE A 120 2.63 -2.20 19.75
C PHE A 120 3.46 -2.13 21.04
N GLY A 121 4.12 -3.22 21.41
CA GLY A 121 4.82 -3.37 22.70
C GLY A 121 3.94 -4.03 23.75
N GLU A 122 4.58 -4.68 24.74
CA GLU A 122 3.89 -5.42 25.81
C GLU A 122 2.98 -4.51 26.65
N ASP A 123 3.44 -3.31 26.94
CA ASP A 123 2.68 -2.37 27.78
C ASP A 123 1.31 -2.02 27.17
N ILE A 124 1.25 -1.75 25.87
CA ILE A 124 0.00 -1.45 25.19
C ILE A 124 -0.87 -2.71 25.11
N VAL A 125 -0.28 -3.86 24.76
CA VAL A 125 -1.05 -5.10 24.60
C VAL A 125 -1.65 -5.56 25.94
N ASN A 126 -0.98 -5.31 27.05
CA ASN A 126 -1.45 -5.72 28.36
C ASN A 126 -2.42 -4.72 29.03
N ASN A 127 -2.36 -3.45 28.66
CA ASN A 127 -3.11 -2.39 29.36
C ASN A 127 -4.23 -1.75 28.53
N GLU A 128 -4.22 -1.92 27.21
CA GLU A 128 -5.24 -1.33 26.34
C GLU A 128 -6.12 -2.40 25.70
N LYS A 129 -7.33 -2.02 25.31
CA LYS A 129 -8.27 -2.91 24.61
C LYS A 129 -7.97 -2.92 23.12
N LEU A 130 -7.37 -4.01 22.63
CA LEU A 130 -7.07 -4.22 21.20
C LEU A 130 -8.08 -5.18 20.57
N ILE A 131 -8.63 -4.79 19.43
CA ILE A 131 -9.60 -5.61 18.68
C ILE A 131 -9.17 -5.68 17.22
N ASN A 132 -9.04 -6.90 16.69
CA ASN A 132 -8.90 -7.08 15.25
C ASN A 132 -10.26 -6.83 14.57
N HIS A 133 -10.26 -6.04 13.51
CA HIS A 133 -11.41 -5.96 12.64
C HIS A 133 -11.57 -7.27 11.87
N ASP A 134 -12.82 -7.71 11.68
CA ASP A 134 -13.19 -8.81 10.80
C ASP A 134 -14.21 -8.31 9.77
N SER A 135 -13.82 -8.26 8.50
CA SER A 135 -14.65 -7.73 7.41
C SER A 135 -15.86 -8.61 7.07
N GLU A 136 -15.92 -9.84 7.59
CA GLU A 136 -17.00 -10.81 7.38
C GLU A 136 -17.94 -10.95 8.60
N ASP A 137 -17.61 -10.36 9.74
CA ASP A 137 -18.44 -10.38 10.96
C ASP A 137 -19.62 -9.43 10.84
N ALA A 138 -20.70 -9.91 10.22
CA ALA A 138 -21.91 -9.13 9.99
C ALA A 138 -22.57 -8.61 11.28
N ALA A 139 -22.38 -9.27 12.44
CA ALA A 139 -22.96 -8.86 13.71
C ALA A 139 -22.35 -7.56 14.24
N ASN A 140 -21.06 -7.32 13.90
CA ASN A 140 -20.32 -6.14 14.31
C ASN A 140 -20.18 -5.09 13.18
N MET A 141 -21.07 -5.13 12.18
CA MET A 141 -21.12 -4.17 11.08
C MET A 141 -22.37 -3.32 11.11
N VAL A 142 -22.27 -2.09 10.63
CA VAL A 142 -23.38 -1.12 10.51
C VAL A 142 -23.36 -0.51 9.11
N GLU A 143 -24.51 -0.55 8.43
CA GLU A 143 -24.70 0.17 7.16
C GLU A 143 -24.99 1.65 7.48
N ILE A 144 -24.15 2.55 6.97
CA ILE A 144 -24.21 4.00 7.25
C ILE A 144 -24.55 4.83 6.01
N GLY A 145 -24.83 4.19 4.88
CA GLY A 145 -25.25 4.86 3.66
C GLY A 145 -24.78 4.15 2.39
N THR A 146 -24.82 4.91 1.29
CA THR A 146 -24.39 4.44 -0.03
C THR A 146 -23.18 5.23 -0.48
N LEU A 147 -22.14 4.54 -0.93
CA LEU A 147 -20.94 5.14 -1.51
C LEU A 147 -21.28 5.93 -2.78
N PRO A 148 -20.50 6.95 -3.17
CA PRO A 148 -20.65 7.62 -4.47
C PRO A 148 -20.68 6.65 -5.66
N SER A 149 -20.00 5.51 -5.55
CA SER A 149 -20.04 4.42 -6.53
C SER A 149 -21.37 3.67 -6.62
N GLY A 150 -22.29 3.88 -5.68
CA GLY A 150 -23.55 3.14 -5.56
C GLY A 150 -23.46 1.88 -4.68
N GLY A 151 -22.27 1.51 -4.20
CA GLY A 151 -22.10 0.38 -3.28
C GLY A 151 -22.55 0.72 -1.86
N LYS A 152 -22.87 -0.32 -1.07
CA LYS A 152 -23.20 -0.13 0.34
C LYS A 152 -21.99 0.34 1.14
N CYS A 153 -22.18 1.34 2.01
CA CYS A 153 -21.18 1.75 3.00
C CYS A 153 -21.48 1.08 4.33
N VAL A 154 -20.80 -0.03 4.61
CA VAL A 154 -20.96 -0.85 5.81
C VAL A 154 -19.64 -0.90 6.54
N LEU A 155 -19.59 -0.41 7.77
CA LEU A 155 -18.38 -0.24 8.55
C LEU A 155 -18.48 -0.96 9.91
N ASN A 156 -17.33 -1.17 10.53
CA ASN A 156 -17.25 -1.73 11.88
C ASN A 156 -18.03 -0.86 12.87
N ARG A 157 -18.90 -1.51 13.67
CA ARG A 157 -19.76 -0.86 14.65
C ARG A 157 -18.99 0.01 15.65
N LEU A 158 -17.83 -0.45 16.12
CA LEU A 158 -16.99 0.31 17.04
C LEU A 158 -16.55 1.66 16.45
N ALA A 159 -16.21 1.69 15.17
CA ALA A 159 -15.81 2.92 14.50
C ALA A 159 -16.98 3.88 14.27
N VAL A 160 -18.20 3.36 14.12
CA VAL A 160 -19.40 4.17 13.83
C VAL A 160 -20.04 4.73 15.11
N GLU A 161 -20.07 3.94 16.19
CA GLU A 161 -20.82 4.27 17.42
C GLU A 161 -19.96 4.97 18.49
N THR A 162 -18.67 5.17 18.25
CA THR A 162 -17.78 5.87 19.18
C THR A 162 -18.06 7.38 19.23
N GLU A 163 -17.83 8.01 20.38
CA GLU A 163 -17.95 9.47 20.53
C GLU A 163 -16.79 10.24 19.88
N LEU A 164 -15.63 9.59 19.73
CA LEU A 164 -14.46 10.13 19.07
C LEU A 164 -13.75 9.04 18.27
N LEU A 165 -13.72 9.19 16.96
CA LEU A 165 -12.97 8.32 16.05
C LEU A 165 -11.71 9.05 15.57
N ILE A 166 -10.55 8.45 15.84
CA ILE A 166 -9.27 8.91 15.32
C ILE A 166 -8.51 7.74 14.65
N SER A 167 -7.48 8.05 13.90
CA SER A 167 -6.59 7.00 13.38
C SER A 167 -5.12 7.39 13.42
N GLU A 168 -4.24 6.41 13.62
CA GLU A 168 -2.85 6.49 13.24
C GLU A 168 -2.60 5.73 11.95
N GLY A 169 -1.63 6.14 11.15
CA GLY A 169 -1.38 5.47 9.89
C GLY A 169 -0.11 5.92 9.17
N LEU A 170 0.21 5.19 8.11
CA LEU A 170 1.38 5.41 7.28
C LEU A 170 0.97 5.96 5.92
N ILE A 171 1.61 7.04 5.48
CA ILE A 171 1.44 7.58 4.13
C ILE A 171 2.58 7.09 3.24
N ASN A 172 2.22 6.33 2.21
CA ASN A 172 3.12 5.89 1.14
C ASN A 172 2.39 5.95 -0.21
N PRO A 173 3.10 6.04 -1.34
CA PRO A 173 2.51 5.86 -2.66
C PRO A 173 1.74 4.54 -2.75
N HIS A 174 0.61 4.56 -3.44
CA HIS A 174 -0.25 3.39 -3.59
C HIS A 174 -0.73 3.22 -5.03
N PHE A 175 -0.49 2.06 -5.60
CA PHE A 175 -0.58 1.76 -7.03
C PHE A 175 -1.96 1.94 -7.70
N PHE A 176 -3.07 2.08 -6.95
CA PHE A 176 -4.38 2.45 -7.49
C PHE A 176 -5.17 3.45 -6.62
N ALA A 177 -4.87 3.60 -5.34
CA ALA A 177 -5.56 4.52 -4.45
C ALA A 177 -4.82 5.88 -4.27
N GLY A 178 -3.78 6.11 -5.07
CA GLY A 178 -2.89 7.26 -4.98
C GLY A 178 -1.92 7.15 -3.82
N PHE A 179 -2.42 7.25 -2.59
CA PHE A 179 -1.63 7.13 -1.36
C PHE A 179 -2.36 6.31 -0.29
N SER A 180 -1.60 5.71 0.63
CA SER A 180 -2.10 5.12 1.87
C SER A 180 -2.34 6.19 2.95
N GLY A 181 -2.74 5.78 4.15
CA GLY A 181 -3.05 6.68 5.25
C GLY A 181 -4.41 7.38 5.12
N GLY A 182 -4.71 8.28 6.05
CA GLY A 182 -5.94 9.06 6.10
C GLY A 182 -7.19 8.21 6.01
N ARG A 183 -8.05 8.53 5.04
CA ARG A 183 -9.32 7.83 4.77
C ARG A 183 -9.21 6.31 4.59
N LYS A 184 -8.02 5.78 4.25
CA LYS A 184 -7.81 4.32 4.08
C LYS A 184 -7.87 3.54 5.38
N SER A 185 -7.71 4.19 6.52
CA SER A 185 -7.93 3.54 7.83
C SER A 185 -9.38 3.10 8.00
N VAL A 186 -10.33 3.80 7.37
CA VAL A 186 -11.75 3.47 7.39
C VAL A 186 -12.12 2.51 6.25
N LEU A 187 -11.86 2.89 4.99
CA LEU A 187 -12.08 2.04 3.81
C LEU A 187 -10.76 1.85 3.06
N PRO A 188 -10.21 0.64 2.99
CA PRO A 188 -10.77 -0.66 3.38
C PRO A 188 -10.59 -1.07 4.85
N GLY A 189 -9.85 -0.30 5.66
CA GLY A 189 -9.28 -0.76 6.93
C GLY A 189 -10.25 -1.41 7.91
N VAL A 190 -11.42 -0.79 8.15
CA VAL A 190 -12.45 -1.27 9.07
C VAL A 190 -13.83 -1.39 8.38
N ALA A 191 -13.82 -1.56 7.06
CA ALA A 191 -15.01 -1.73 6.26
C ALA A 191 -15.37 -3.20 6.05
N SER A 192 -16.65 -3.50 5.85
CA SER A 192 -17.11 -4.83 5.49
C SER A 192 -16.59 -5.25 4.11
N LYS A 193 -16.51 -6.56 3.90
CA LYS A 193 -16.17 -7.16 2.62
C LYS A 193 -17.00 -6.59 1.45
N VAL A 194 -18.30 -6.42 1.66
CA VAL A 194 -19.23 -5.88 0.64
C VAL A 194 -18.82 -4.48 0.21
N THR A 195 -18.48 -3.61 1.15
CA THR A 195 -18.05 -2.24 0.89
C THR A 195 -16.71 -2.19 0.16
N VAL A 196 -15.76 -3.01 0.60
CA VAL A 196 -14.43 -3.07 -0.03
C VAL A 196 -14.54 -3.56 -1.47
N LEU A 197 -15.32 -4.62 -1.72
CA LEU A 197 -15.50 -5.17 -3.06
C LEU A 197 -16.16 -4.15 -4.01
N ALA A 198 -17.17 -3.42 -3.55
CA ALA A 198 -17.79 -2.37 -4.34
C ALA A 198 -16.81 -1.24 -4.72
N ASN A 199 -15.95 -0.83 -3.79
CA ASN A 199 -14.92 0.19 -4.03
C ASN A 199 -13.79 -0.30 -4.95
N HIS A 200 -13.45 -1.60 -4.94
CA HIS A 200 -12.38 -2.19 -5.74
C HIS A 200 -12.90 -2.85 -7.03
N CYS A 201 -14.02 -2.34 -7.59
CA CYS A 201 -14.61 -2.86 -8.81
C CYS A 201 -13.72 -2.62 -10.04
N ALA A 202 -13.97 -3.39 -11.10
CA ALA A 202 -13.19 -3.38 -12.34
C ALA A 202 -13.06 -1.97 -12.95
N GLU A 203 -14.19 -1.28 -13.11
CA GLU A 203 -14.25 0.08 -13.65
C GLU A 203 -13.35 1.06 -12.89
N PHE A 204 -13.33 0.97 -11.55
CA PHE A 204 -12.53 1.89 -10.73
C PHE A 204 -11.05 1.58 -10.79
N VAL A 205 -10.69 0.31 -10.82
CA VAL A 205 -9.29 -0.14 -10.95
C VAL A 205 -8.72 0.19 -12.34
N GLU A 206 -9.55 0.16 -13.37
CA GLU A 206 -9.16 0.51 -14.75
C GLU A 206 -8.95 2.02 -14.94
N SER A 207 -9.65 2.85 -14.22
CA SER A 207 -9.58 4.30 -14.35
C SER A 207 -8.14 4.81 -14.46
N GLU A 208 -7.88 5.70 -15.42
CA GLU A 208 -6.59 6.39 -15.57
C GLU A 208 -6.19 7.25 -14.36
N HIS A 209 -7.18 7.61 -13.52
CA HIS A 209 -6.97 8.30 -12.27
C HIS A 209 -6.63 7.36 -11.11
N SER A 210 -6.86 6.04 -11.26
CA SER A 210 -6.50 5.04 -10.25
C SER A 210 -5.06 4.55 -10.47
N ARG A 211 -4.10 5.43 -10.22
CA ARG A 211 -2.66 5.18 -10.40
C ARG A 211 -1.87 5.65 -9.17
N THR A 212 -0.62 5.25 -9.12
CA THR A 212 0.30 5.66 -8.05
C THR A 212 0.40 7.18 -7.98
N GLY A 213 0.24 7.75 -6.78
CA GLY A 213 0.33 9.19 -6.58
C GLY A 213 -0.89 10.00 -6.99
N LYS A 214 -1.86 9.46 -7.72
CA LYS A 214 -3.05 10.19 -8.19
C LYS A 214 -4.18 10.17 -7.16
N ILE A 215 -4.57 11.34 -6.68
CA ILE A 215 -5.70 11.57 -5.77
C ILE A 215 -6.87 12.21 -6.50
N ASP A 216 -6.57 13.25 -7.31
CA ASP A 216 -7.59 13.99 -8.04
C ASP A 216 -8.30 13.08 -9.03
N GLU A 217 -9.62 13.21 -9.10
CA GLU A 217 -10.52 12.42 -9.93
C GLU A 217 -10.48 10.88 -9.69
N ASN A 218 -9.65 10.38 -8.77
CA ASN A 218 -9.57 8.95 -8.44
C ASN A 218 -10.88 8.45 -7.82
N PRO A 219 -11.65 7.57 -8.51
CA PRO A 219 -12.95 7.14 -8.02
C PRO A 219 -12.86 6.30 -6.74
N ILE A 220 -11.78 5.55 -6.58
CA ILE A 220 -11.49 4.76 -5.37
C ILE A 220 -11.30 5.70 -4.17
N HIS A 221 -10.55 6.79 -4.36
CA HIS A 221 -10.35 7.81 -3.33
C HIS A 221 -11.66 8.48 -2.93
N LYS A 222 -12.53 8.82 -3.90
CA LYS A 222 -13.82 9.48 -3.64
C LYS A 222 -14.70 8.66 -2.69
N ASP A 223 -14.82 7.36 -2.93
CA ASP A 223 -15.55 6.44 -2.03
C ASP A 223 -14.92 6.34 -0.65
N MET A 224 -13.58 6.18 -0.60
CA MET A 224 -12.85 6.09 0.66
C MET A 224 -13.02 7.34 1.52
N LEU A 225 -12.99 8.51 0.90
CA LEU A 225 -13.20 9.79 1.57
C LEU A 225 -14.63 9.92 2.10
N TYR A 226 -15.63 9.51 1.29
CA TYR A 226 -17.02 9.47 1.72
C TYR A 226 -17.20 8.60 2.96
N ALA A 227 -16.65 7.38 2.96
CA ALA A 227 -16.73 6.46 4.08
C ALA A 227 -16.08 7.04 5.35
N ALA A 228 -14.90 7.65 5.23
CA ALA A 228 -14.21 8.27 6.36
C ALA A 228 -15.00 9.44 6.97
N ARG A 229 -15.57 10.31 6.13
CA ARG A 229 -16.42 11.41 6.57
C ARG A 229 -17.73 10.94 7.20
N LYS A 230 -18.36 9.90 6.63
CA LYS A 230 -19.59 9.32 7.18
C LYS A 230 -19.36 8.60 8.51
N ALA A 231 -18.19 7.97 8.70
CA ALA A 231 -17.77 7.43 9.98
C ALA A 231 -17.37 8.51 10.99
N ASN A 232 -17.35 9.78 10.58
CA ASN A 232 -16.89 10.90 11.40
C ASN A 232 -15.44 10.72 11.90
N LEU A 233 -14.51 10.34 11.01
CA LEU A 233 -13.07 10.31 11.32
C LEU A 233 -12.61 11.75 11.59
N GLN A 234 -12.54 12.13 12.88
CA GLN A 234 -12.33 13.51 13.29
C GLN A 234 -10.87 13.95 13.29
N PHE A 235 -9.97 12.99 13.49
CA PHE A 235 -8.55 13.31 13.64
C PHE A 235 -7.67 12.17 13.12
N ILE A 236 -6.58 12.51 12.46
CA ILE A 236 -5.54 11.54 12.08
C ILE A 236 -4.18 11.95 12.65
N LEU A 237 -3.37 10.97 12.97
CA LEU A 237 -1.92 11.08 13.10
C LEU A 237 -1.31 10.18 12.03
N ASN A 238 -0.71 10.77 11.01
CA ASN A 238 -0.07 9.99 9.97
C ASN A 238 1.43 10.28 9.90
N VAL A 239 2.21 9.25 9.62
CA VAL A 239 3.66 9.35 9.51
C VAL A 239 4.14 8.95 8.12
N ILE A 240 5.26 9.48 7.71
CA ILE A 240 6.04 9.07 6.54
C ILE A 240 7.37 8.52 7.08
N ILE A 241 7.82 7.40 6.53
CA ILE A 241 9.04 6.72 6.95
C ILE A 241 10.04 6.61 5.80
N ASP A 242 11.31 6.53 6.14
CA ASP A 242 12.39 6.25 5.20
C ASP A 242 12.56 4.74 4.93
N SER A 243 13.61 4.37 4.19
CA SER A 243 13.96 2.98 3.89
C SER A 243 14.38 2.16 5.11
N LYS A 244 14.78 2.82 6.21
CA LYS A 244 15.11 2.19 7.49
C LYS A 244 13.90 2.05 8.41
N LYS A 245 12.72 2.48 7.96
CA LYS A 245 11.46 2.52 8.72
C LYS A 245 11.47 3.53 9.86
N GLU A 246 12.34 4.55 9.79
CA GLU A 246 12.36 5.67 10.74
C GLU A 246 11.41 6.78 10.25
N ILE A 247 10.70 7.42 11.18
CA ILE A 247 9.79 8.54 10.88
C ILE A 247 10.60 9.73 10.40
N ILE A 248 10.30 10.21 9.19
CA ILE A 248 10.93 11.41 8.60
C ILE A 248 9.98 12.61 8.53
N LYS A 249 8.69 12.40 8.68
CA LYS A 249 7.64 13.43 8.78
C LYS A 249 6.45 12.84 9.53
N ALA A 250 5.82 13.66 10.35
CA ALA A 250 4.51 13.39 10.92
C ALA A 250 3.56 14.53 10.56
N VAL A 251 2.27 14.22 10.40
CA VAL A 251 1.18 15.16 10.21
C VAL A 251 -0.01 14.72 11.05
N ALA A 252 -0.71 15.69 11.64
CA ALA A 252 -1.89 15.41 12.47
C ALA A 252 -2.98 16.45 12.19
N GLY A 253 -4.25 16.07 12.43
CA GLY A 253 -5.40 16.97 12.28
C GLY A 253 -6.51 16.38 11.42
N ASP A 254 -7.19 17.22 10.61
CA ASP A 254 -8.29 16.82 9.73
C ASP A 254 -7.88 15.69 8.77
N CYS A 255 -8.76 14.73 8.57
CA CYS A 255 -8.46 13.54 7.77
C CYS A 255 -8.25 13.80 6.27
N VAL A 256 -8.55 15.00 5.79
CA VAL A 256 -8.30 15.44 4.41
C VAL A 256 -7.07 16.32 4.35
N ASP A 257 -7.04 17.40 5.13
CA ASP A 257 -6.03 18.45 5.01
C ASP A 257 -4.68 17.99 5.59
N ALA A 258 -4.67 17.29 6.74
CA ALA A 258 -3.45 16.71 7.28
C ALA A 258 -2.93 15.56 6.38
N HIS A 259 -3.84 14.74 5.82
CA HIS A 259 -3.46 13.71 4.87
C HIS A 259 -2.85 14.33 3.60
N LYS A 260 -3.42 15.45 3.12
CA LYS A 260 -2.91 16.19 1.95
C LYS A 260 -1.49 16.68 2.19
N GLU A 261 -1.24 17.35 3.30
CA GLU A 261 0.11 17.81 3.66
C GLU A 261 1.12 16.65 3.65
N GLY A 262 0.74 15.49 4.22
CA GLY A 262 1.58 14.31 4.25
C GLY A 262 1.85 13.70 2.88
N TYR A 263 0.83 13.55 2.03
CA TYR A 263 1.05 12.96 0.71
C TYR A 263 1.75 13.92 -0.26
N GLU A 264 1.57 15.24 -0.15
CA GLU A 264 2.35 16.19 -0.94
C GLU A 264 3.82 16.18 -0.54
N PHE A 265 4.12 16.03 0.75
CA PHE A 265 5.50 15.85 1.20
C PHE A 265 6.13 14.61 0.57
N ILE A 266 5.50 13.42 0.65
CA ILE A 266 6.09 12.21 0.05
C ILE A 266 6.09 12.28 -1.49
N ARG A 267 5.10 12.90 -2.11
CA ARG A 267 5.08 13.17 -3.55
C ARG A 267 6.32 13.96 -3.96
N SER A 268 6.64 15.05 -3.27
CA SER A 268 7.80 15.89 -3.57
C SER A 268 9.14 15.12 -3.53
N LEU A 269 9.20 14.06 -2.73
CA LEU A 269 10.40 13.21 -2.61
C LEU A 269 10.39 12.02 -3.58
N SER A 270 9.22 11.56 -3.99
CA SER A 270 9.05 10.28 -4.70
C SER A 270 8.67 10.41 -6.17
N SER A 271 8.18 11.58 -6.62
CA SER A 271 7.87 11.80 -8.03
C SER A 271 9.13 11.86 -8.87
N VAL A 272 9.14 11.09 -9.94
CA VAL A 272 10.21 11.01 -10.92
C VAL A 272 9.62 11.01 -12.32
N LYS A 273 10.27 11.69 -13.26
CA LYS A 273 9.84 11.69 -14.65
C LYS A 273 10.07 10.32 -15.28
N ALA A 274 9.05 9.80 -15.98
CA ALA A 274 9.18 8.56 -16.75
C ALA A 274 10.31 8.64 -17.77
N ILE A 275 11.07 7.57 -17.88
CA ILE A 275 12.12 7.39 -18.90
C ILE A 275 11.80 6.11 -19.67
N PRO A 276 11.07 6.21 -20.81
CA PRO A 276 10.64 5.04 -21.56
C PRO A 276 11.84 4.23 -22.11
N ALA A 277 11.83 2.92 -21.87
CA ALA A 277 12.87 1.99 -22.33
C ALA A 277 12.26 0.66 -22.80
N ASP A 278 13.05 -0.10 -23.58
CA ASP A 278 12.65 -1.43 -24.07
C ASP A 278 12.66 -2.47 -22.93
N ILE A 279 13.56 -2.28 -21.97
CA ILE A 279 13.69 -3.12 -20.78
C ILE A 279 13.62 -2.21 -19.54
N VAL A 280 12.78 -2.57 -18.57
CA VAL A 280 12.76 -1.91 -17.25
C VAL A 280 13.12 -2.92 -16.18
N ILE A 281 14.12 -2.61 -15.36
CA ILE A 281 14.54 -3.47 -14.23
C ILE A 281 14.08 -2.81 -12.93
N THR A 282 13.32 -3.55 -12.12
CA THR A 282 12.77 -3.04 -10.86
C THR A 282 12.81 -4.08 -9.73
N SER A 283 12.45 -3.67 -8.53
CA SER A 283 12.15 -4.55 -7.39
C SER A 283 10.89 -4.08 -6.66
N ASN A 284 10.42 -4.89 -5.72
CA ASN A 284 9.31 -4.51 -4.84
C ASN A 284 9.76 -4.01 -3.45
N GLY A 285 11.06 -3.68 -3.29
CA GLY A 285 11.60 -3.05 -2.09
C GLY A 285 12.02 -4.01 -0.98
N GLY A 286 12.14 -5.33 -1.26
CA GLY A 286 12.54 -6.36 -0.28
C GLY A 286 11.43 -6.68 0.74
N TYR A 287 11.81 -7.41 1.79
CA TYR A 287 10.86 -7.88 2.82
C TYR A 287 10.25 -6.72 3.64
N PRO A 288 8.93 -6.76 3.92
CA PRO A 288 7.95 -7.80 3.58
C PRO A 288 7.26 -7.61 2.22
N SER A 289 7.64 -6.63 1.44
CA SER A 289 6.90 -6.24 0.24
C SER A 289 7.09 -7.20 -0.93
N ASP A 290 8.13 -8.02 -0.94
CA ASP A 290 8.49 -8.96 -2.02
C ASP A 290 8.29 -10.44 -1.64
N GLN A 291 7.61 -10.72 -0.53
CA GLN A 291 7.46 -12.08 -0.01
C GLN A 291 6.65 -13.04 -0.90
N ASN A 292 5.85 -12.51 -1.83
CA ASN A 292 5.07 -13.31 -2.79
C ASN A 292 4.73 -12.54 -4.06
N LEU A 293 4.29 -13.25 -5.11
CA LEU A 293 3.94 -12.65 -6.41
C LEU A 293 2.78 -11.65 -6.30
N TYR A 294 1.77 -11.92 -5.44
CA TYR A 294 0.66 -11.01 -5.21
C TYR A 294 1.13 -9.61 -4.78
N GLN A 295 2.12 -9.53 -3.89
CA GLN A 295 2.68 -8.25 -3.45
C GLN A 295 3.55 -7.63 -4.55
N SER A 296 4.33 -8.44 -5.27
CA SER A 296 5.31 -7.98 -6.26
C SER A 296 4.68 -7.27 -7.47
N VAL A 297 3.38 -7.47 -7.73
CA VAL A 297 2.63 -6.70 -8.75
C VAL A 297 2.75 -5.18 -8.53
N LYS A 298 2.95 -4.71 -7.30
CA LYS A 298 3.14 -3.27 -7.03
C LYS A 298 4.41 -2.72 -7.67
N GLY A 299 5.53 -3.45 -7.58
CA GLY A 299 6.77 -3.07 -8.25
C GLY A 299 6.65 -3.14 -9.77
N MET A 300 5.88 -4.10 -10.30
CA MET A 300 5.62 -4.21 -11.72
C MET A 300 4.87 -2.99 -12.27
N THR A 301 3.96 -2.35 -11.50
CA THR A 301 3.27 -1.12 -11.94
C THR A 301 4.20 0.08 -12.10
N ALA A 302 5.29 0.16 -11.35
CA ALA A 302 6.32 1.17 -11.57
C ALA A 302 7.10 0.88 -12.87
N GLY A 303 7.36 -0.40 -13.15
CA GLY A 303 7.94 -0.84 -14.43
C GLY A 303 7.03 -0.49 -15.61
N GLU A 304 5.73 -0.79 -15.52
CA GLU A 304 4.70 -0.44 -16.52
C GLU A 304 4.76 1.04 -16.91
N ALA A 305 4.95 1.94 -15.94
CA ALA A 305 4.96 3.39 -16.19
C ALA A 305 6.18 3.89 -16.98
N SER A 306 7.23 3.10 -17.13
CA SER A 306 8.44 3.43 -17.89
C SER A 306 8.79 2.43 -18.98
N CYS A 307 8.04 1.33 -19.14
CA CYS A 307 8.29 0.36 -20.19
C CYS A 307 7.57 0.76 -21.49
N LYS A 308 8.26 0.69 -22.62
CA LYS A 308 7.61 0.84 -23.93
C LYS A 308 6.66 -0.34 -24.17
N ASP A 309 5.58 -0.09 -24.86
CA ASP A 309 4.62 -1.17 -25.23
C ASP A 309 5.34 -2.32 -25.96
N GLY A 310 5.02 -3.55 -25.60
CA GLY A 310 5.70 -4.75 -26.08
C GLY A 310 7.07 -5.02 -25.42
N GLY A 311 7.54 -4.15 -24.53
CA GLY A 311 8.82 -4.28 -23.85
C GLY A 311 8.84 -5.34 -22.73
N VAL A 312 9.94 -5.37 -21.97
CA VAL A 312 10.20 -6.35 -20.92
C VAL A 312 10.32 -5.67 -19.56
N ILE A 313 9.59 -6.14 -18.59
CA ILE A 313 9.74 -5.75 -17.17
C ILE A 313 10.45 -6.90 -16.44
N ILE A 314 11.63 -6.62 -15.89
CA ILE A 314 12.36 -7.52 -15.00
C ILE A 314 12.08 -7.08 -13.58
N ILE A 315 11.55 -7.98 -12.74
CA ILE A 315 11.30 -7.71 -11.33
C ILE A 315 12.09 -8.65 -10.43
N ALA A 316 12.93 -8.10 -9.55
CA ALA A 316 13.60 -8.84 -8.49
C ALA A 316 12.70 -8.93 -7.25
N ALA A 317 12.32 -10.14 -6.86
CA ALA A 317 11.46 -10.41 -5.70
C ALA A 317 11.68 -11.82 -5.18
N SER A 318 11.81 -11.98 -3.86
CA SER A 318 12.08 -13.31 -3.27
C SER A 318 10.93 -14.29 -3.49
N CYS A 319 9.71 -13.83 -3.37
CA CYS A 319 8.50 -14.64 -3.54
C CYS A 319 8.53 -15.96 -2.76
N LYS A 320 9.18 -15.99 -1.59
CA LYS A 320 9.37 -17.21 -0.77
C LYS A 320 8.05 -17.83 -0.29
N GLU A 321 6.96 -17.08 -0.28
CA GLU A 321 5.61 -17.56 -0.02
C GLU A 321 4.84 -17.89 -1.33
N GLY A 322 5.55 -18.07 -2.45
CA GLY A 322 4.98 -18.44 -3.73
C GLY A 322 4.08 -17.39 -4.34
N HIS A 323 2.90 -17.80 -4.81
CA HIS A 323 1.95 -16.92 -5.51
C HIS A 323 1.23 -15.91 -4.61
N GLY A 324 1.11 -16.18 -3.29
CA GLY A 324 0.47 -15.28 -2.32
C GLY A 324 -1.05 -15.19 -2.38
N GLY A 325 -1.71 -16.07 -3.17
CA GLY A 325 -3.17 -16.15 -3.25
C GLY A 325 -3.63 -17.17 -4.29
N GLN A 326 -4.39 -18.18 -3.85
CA GLN A 326 -4.84 -19.27 -4.70
C GLN A 326 -5.68 -18.78 -5.90
N ALA A 327 -6.62 -17.86 -5.65
CA ALA A 327 -7.47 -17.32 -6.70
C ALA A 327 -6.66 -16.55 -7.78
N LEU A 328 -5.59 -15.85 -7.38
CA LEU A 328 -4.68 -15.21 -8.33
C LEU A 328 -3.97 -16.25 -9.19
N TYR A 329 -3.40 -17.27 -8.56
CA TYR A 329 -2.66 -18.33 -9.26
C TYR A 329 -3.55 -19.08 -10.27
N GLU A 330 -4.74 -19.51 -9.85
CA GLU A 330 -5.68 -20.24 -10.70
C GLU A 330 -6.16 -19.41 -11.88
N ALA A 331 -6.39 -18.10 -11.69
CA ALA A 331 -6.80 -17.21 -12.76
C ALA A 331 -5.78 -17.16 -13.90
N PHE A 332 -4.47 -17.15 -13.56
CA PHE A 332 -3.42 -17.12 -14.59
C PHE A 332 -3.06 -18.50 -15.10
N LYS A 333 -2.97 -19.51 -14.25
CA LYS A 333 -2.66 -20.89 -14.66
C LYS A 333 -3.61 -21.41 -15.73
N ASN A 334 -4.88 -21.07 -15.60
CA ASN A 334 -5.96 -21.56 -16.49
C ASN A 334 -6.35 -20.51 -17.54
N MET A 335 -5.60 -19.41 -17.69
CA MET A 335 -5.97 -18.36 -18.63
C MET A 335 -5.78 -18.81 -20.09
N GLU A 336 -6.73 -18.40 -20.92
CA GLU A 336 -6.62 -18.47 -22.38
C GLU A 336 -5.70 -17.35 -22.90
N SER A 337 -5.91 -16.14 -22.39
CA SER A 337 -5.07 -14.97 -22.66
C SER A 337 -5.26 -13.89 -21.57
N PRO A 338 -4.30 -12.95 -21.38
CA PRO A 338 -4.49 -11.82 -20.48
C PRO A 338 -5.70 -10.97 -20.87
N GLN A 339 -5.95 -10.77 -22.17
CA GLN A 339 -7.12 -10.04 -22.67
C GLN A 339 -8.44 -10.71 -22.26
N LYS A 340 -8.52 -12.04 -22.35
CA LYS A 340 -9.71 -12.77 -21.92
C LYS A 340 -10.02 -12.59 -20.44
N ILE A 341 -8.98 -12.56 -19.58
CA ILE A 341 -9.17 -12.25 -18.15
C ILE A 341 -9.75 -10.84 -17.98
N LEU A 342 -9.23 -9.84 -18.71
CA LEU A 342 -9.74 -8.47 -18.66
C LEU A 342 -11.20 -8.38 -19.10
N ASP A 343 -11.54 -9.03 -20.21
CA ASP A 343 -12.92 -9.07 -20.74
C ASP A 343 -13.89 -9.70 -19.72
N ASP A 344 -13.50 -10.80 -19.11
CA ASP A 344 -14.30 -11.49 -18.09
C ASP A 344 -14.50 -10.63 -16.84
N ILE A 345 -13.45 -9.93 -16.41
CA ILE A 345 -13.50 -9.02 -15.25
C ILE A 345 -14.37 -7.79 -15.54
N HIS A 346 -14.27 -7.21 -16.74
CA HIS A 346 -15.11 -6.08 -17.15
C HIS A 346 -16.59 -6.47 -17.26
N GLY A 347 -16.89 -7.73 -17.51
CA GLY A 347 -18.26 -8.27 -17.49
C GLY A 347 -18.85 -8.44 -16.07
N VAL A 348 -18.06 -8.34 -15.01
CA VAL A 348 -18.53 -8.51 -13.62
C VAL A 348 -19.24 -7.23 -13.15
N PRO A 349 -20.52 -7.30 -12.72
CA PRO A 349 -21.19 -6.15 -12.14
C PRO A 349 -20.42 -5.60 -10.92
N ARG A 350 -20.45 -4.27 -10.73
CA ARG A 350 -19.69 -3.56 -9.70
C ARG A 350 -19.88 -4.14 -8.28
N ASN A 351 -21.10 -4.51 -7.94
CA ASN A 351 -21.46 -5.08 -6.62
C ASN A 351 -21.25 -6.60 -6.53
N GLU A 352 -20.76 -7.23 -7.59
CA GLU A 352 -20.40 -8.65 -7.66
C GLU A 352 -18.89 -8.89 -7.80
N THR A 353 -18.08 -7.84 -7.58
CA THR A 353 -16.62 -7.92 -7.56
C THR A 353 -16.15 -9.06 -6.65
N LYS A 354 -15.23 -9.86 -7.15
CA LYS A 354 -14.69 -11.02 -6.42
C LYS A 354 -13.43 -10.62 -5.62
N PRO A 355 -13.16 -11.29 -4.49
CA PRO A 355 -11.89 -11.11 -3.78
C PRO A 355 -10.69 -11.29 -4.71
N TYR A 356 -9.66 -10.45 -4.55
CA TYR A 356 -8.43 -10.42 -5.37
C TYR A 356 -8.60 -9.98 -6.83
N GLN A 357 -9.82 -9.76 -7.34
CA GLN A 357 -10.10 -9.38 -8.73
C GLN A 357 -9.26 -8.18 -9.18
N TRP A 358 -9.09 -7.16 -8.35
CA TRP A 358 -8.26 -5.98 -8.66
C TRP A 358 -6.78 -6.32 -8.92
N LYS A 359 -6.22 -7.31 -8.24
CA LYS A 359 -4.84 -7.75 -8.49
C LYS A 359 -4.73 -8.57 -9.76
N ILE A 360 -5.71 -9.42 -10.01
CA ILE A 360 -5.80 -10.20 -11.24
C ILE A 360 -5.90 -9.23 -12.43
N GLN A 361 -6.77 -8.22 -12.34
CA GLN A 361 -6.94 -7.21 -13.39
C GLN A 361 -5.64 -6.44 -13.67
N ILE A 362 -4.94 -5.97 -12.65
CA ILE A 362 -3.70 -5.21 -12.81
C ILE A 362 -2.60 -6.09 -13.43
N LEU A 363 -2.43 -7.32 -12.94
CA LEU A 363 -1.43 -8.22 -13.52
C LEU A 363 -1.79 -8.62 -14.96
N ALA A 364 -3.08 -8.89 -15.26
CA ALA A 364 -3.54 -9.17 -16.62
C ALA A 364 -3.27 -7.99 -17.56
N ARG A 365 -3.52 -6.75 -17.11
CA ARG A 365 -3.19 -5.53 -17.87
C ARG A 365 -1.69 -5.47 -18.18
N ILE A 366 -0.84 -5.72 -17.19
CA ILE A 366 0.61 -5.73 -17.38
C ILE A 366 1.02 -6.80 -18.38
N LEU A 367 0.55 -8.04 -18.22
CA LEU A 367 0.89 -9.17 -19.12
C LEU A 367 0.31 -9.02 -20.54
N ASN A 368 -0.73 -8.20 -20.70
CA ASN A 368 -1.30 -7.90 -22.01
C ASN A 368 -0.39 -6.99 -22.86
N HIS A 369 0.39 -6.14 -22.20
CA HIS A 369 1.24 -5.15 -22.85
C HIS A 369 2.75 -5.48 -22.79
N TYR A 370 3.18 -6.21 -21.77
CA TYR A 370 4.60 -6.41 -21.47
C TYR A 370 4.92 -7.88 -21.21
N LYS A 371 6.17 -8.27 -21.50
CA LYS A 371 6.73 -9.53 -20.99
C LYS A 371 7.29 -9.29 -19.60
N VAL A 372 7.03 -10.20 -18.67
CA VAL A 372 7.52 -10.08 -17.29
C VAL A 372 8.49 -11.21 -16.99
N ILE A 373 9.68 -10.84 -16.51
CA ILE A 373 10.69 -11.77 -16.00
C ILE A 373 10.80 -11.59 -14.49
N VAL A 374 10.58 -12.66 -13.74
CA VAL A 374 10.67 -12.65 -12.26
C VAL A 374 11.99 -13.27 -11.85
N VAL A 375 12.84 -12.46 -11.20
CA VAL A 375 14.10 -12.92 -10.64
C VAL A 375 13.87 -13.36 -9.21
N THR A 376 14.01 -14.68 -8.96
CA THR A 376 13.86 -15.27 -7.65
C THR A 376 14.75 -16.50 -7.46
N GLN A 377 15.21 -16.70 -6.22
CA GLN A 377 15.94 -17.88 -5.76
C GLN A 377 15.11 -18.75 -4.81
N ASP A 378 13.98 -18.23 -4.35
CA ASP A 378 13.21 -18.77 -3.23
C ASP A 378 11.82 -19.29 -3.65
N CYS A 379 11.33 -18.94 -4.83
CA CYS A 379 10.05 -19.39 -5.37
C CYS A 379 10.25 -20.53 -6.39
N ASP A 380 9.34 -21.49 -6.38
CA ASP A 380 9.31 -22.49 -7.45
C ASP A 380 9.07 -21.82 -8.81
N HIS A 381 10.03 -21.99 -9.73
CA HIS A 381 9.95 -21.44 -11.09
C HIS A 381 8.74 -21.97 -11.88
N GLN A 382 8.18 -23.12 -11.51
CA GLN A 382 6.96 -23.62 -12.16
C GLN A 382 5.75 -22.74 -11.84
N VAL A 383 5.65 -22.22 -10.63
CA VAL A 383 4.59 -21.25 -10.26
C VAL A 383 4.64 -20.01 -11.15
N ILE A 384 5.84 -19.51 -11.44
CA ILE A 384 6.04 -18.32 -12.31
C ILE A 384 5.62 -18.63 -13.75
N ARG A 385 6.03 -19.80 -14.27
CA ARG A 385 5.65 -20.25 -15.63
C ARG A 385 4.14 -20.48 -15.74
N ASP A 386 3.53 -21.10 -14.74
CA ASP A 386 2.08 -21.31 -14.69
C ASP A 386 1.30 -20.00 -14.72
N MET A 387 1.92 -18.91 -14.22
CA MET A 387 1.34 -17.55 -14.30
C MET A 387 1.78 -16.77 -15.55
N HIS A 388 2.30 -17.47 -16.57
CA HIS A 388 2.71 -16.91 -17.87
C HIS A 388 3.78 -15.83 -17.80
N MET A 389 4.62 -15.89 -16.77
CA MET A 389 5.83 -15.08 -16.62
C MET A 389 7.08 -15.94 -16.82
N THR A 390 8.20 -15.31 -17.09
CA THR A 390 9.48 -16.01 -17.28
C THR A 390 10.27 -15.98 -15.95
N PRO A 391 10.66 -17.12 -15.38
CA PRO A 391 11.54 -17.15 -14.23
C PRO A 391 12.99 -16.96 -14.61
N ALA A 392 13.76 -16.36 -13.72
CA ALA A 392 15.21 -16.31 -13.76
C ALA A 392 15.78 -16.42 -12.33
N SER A 393 16.96 -16.99 -12.18
CA SER A 393 17.63 -17.16 -10.87
C SER A 393 18.49 -15.96 -10.50
N THR A 394 18.95 -15.18 -11.51
CA THR A 394 19.80 -13.99 -11.33
C THR A 394 19.35 -12.86 -12.25
N LEU A 395 19.72 -11.63 -11.88
CA LEU A 395 19.49 -10.47 -12.75
C LEU A 395 20.27 -10.55 -14.06
N ASP A 396 21.48 -11.14 -14.07
CA ASP A 396 22.27 -11.33 -15.28
C ASP A 396 21.57 -12.31 -16.24
N GLU A 397 21.03 -13.42 -15.73
CA GLU A 397 20.21 -14.36 -16.52
C GLU A 397 18.96 -13.66 -17.08
N ALA A 398 18.24 -12.91 -16.24
CA ALA A 398 17.05 -12.16 -16.66
C ALA A 398 17.37 -11.13 -17.75
N LEU A 399 18.48 -10.40 -17.61
CA LEU A 399 18.92 -9.42 -18.61
C LEU A 399 19.31 -10.10 -19.93
N SER A 400 19.99 -11.25 -19.87
CA SER A 400 20.30 -12.05 -21.07
C SER A 400 19.03 -12.51 -21.80
N ILE A 401 18.04 -13.00 -21.05
CA ILE A 401 16.73 -13.40 -21.61
C ILE A 401 16.02 -12.18 -22.25
N ALA A 402 15.99 -11.04 -21.53
CA ALA A 402 15.35 -9.81 -22.01
C ALA A 402 16.00 -9.29 -23.30
N ARG A 403 17.33 -9.31 -23.40
CA ARG A 403 18.07 -8.93 -24.62
C ARG A 403 17.80 -9.90 -25.77
N GLY A 404 17.67 -11.18 -25.49
CA GLY A 404 17.24 -12.15 -26.49
C GLY A 404 15.86 -11.84 -27.09
N MET A 405 14.98 -11.20 -26.33
CA MET A 405 13.64 -10.78 -26.78
C MET A 405 13.65 -9.41 -27.48
N MET A 406 14.44 -8.45 -26.99
CA MET A 406 14.39 -7.04 -27.40
C MET A 406 15.55 -6.60 -28.29
N GLY A 407 16.59 -7.42 -28.41
CA GLY A 407 17.85 -7.10 -29.09
C GLY A 407 18.96 -6.68 -28.13
N GLU A 408 20.21 -6.86 -28.56
CA GLU A 408 21.42 -6.60 -27.75
C GLU A 408 21.57 -5.11 -27.40
N ASP A 409 21.08 -4.21 -28.24
CA ASP A 409 21.15 -2.76 -28.07
C ASP A 409 19.92 -2.18 -27.37
N ALA A 410 19.05 -3.02 -26.78
CA ALA A 410 17.83 -2.60 -26.11
C ALA A 410 18.13 -1.57 -25.01
N SER A 411 17.35 -0.49 -24.98
CA SER A 411 17.44 0.57 -23.96
C SER A 411 16.92 0.07 -22.62
N ILE A 412 17.57 0.52 -21.52
CA ILE A 412 17.27 0.04 -20.16
C ILE A 412 16.96 1.22 -19.24
N THR A 413 15.85 1.15 -18.53
CA THR A 413 15.55 2.03 -17.37
C THR A 413 15.59 1.22 -16.08
N ILE A 414 16.19 1.80 -15.06
CA ILE A 414 16.42 1.15 -13.76
C ILE A 414 15.57 1.83 -12.70
N ILE A 415 14.78 1.04 -11.96
CA ILE A 415 13.95 1.49 -10.85
C ILE A 415 14.28 0.60 -9.63
N PRO A 416 15.33 0.91 -8.85
CA PRO A 416 15.80 0.01 -7.80
C PRO A 416 14.71 -0.41 -6.81
N ASN A 417 13.76 0.47 -6.50
CA ASN A 417 12.62 0.16 -5.63
C ASN A 417 11.33 0.77 -6.21
N GLY A 418 10.60 -0.03 -6.98
CA GLY A 418 9.35 0.38 -7.62
C GLY A 418 8.19 0.66 -6.64
N SER A 419 8.30 0.21 -5.39
CA SER A 419 7.25 0.47 -4.38
C SER A 419 7.30 1.88 -3.77
N THR A 420 8.39 2.62 -3.98
CA THR A 420 8.63 3.94 -3.35
C THR A 420 8.65 5.10 -4.33
N VAL A 421 8.58 4.85 -5.63
CA VAL A 421 8.58 5.88 -6.67
C VAL A 421 7.17 6.15 -7.19
N ILE A 422 6.94 7.38 -7.58
CA ILE A 422 5.77 7.82 -8.35
C ILE A 422 6.32 8.21 -9.72
N VAL A 423 6.06 7.39 -10.73
CA VAL A 423 6.55 7.63 -12.09
C VAL A 423 5.47 8.40 -12.86
N GLU A 424 5.81 9.61 -13.33
CA GLU A 424 4.91 10.56 -14.00
C GLU A 424 5.43 10.96 -15.38
#